data_bb7e234bac4a4edcc7cf48e35cb13846
#
_entry.id   bb7e234bac4a4edcc7cf48e35cb13846
#
_cell.length_a   1.000
_cell.length_b   1.000
_cell.length_c   1.000
_cell.angle_alpha   90.00
_cell.angle_beta   90.00
_cell.angle_gamma   90.00
#
_symmetry.space_group_name_H-M   'P 1'
#
loop_
_entity.id
_entity.type
_entity.pdbx_description
1 polymer ?
#
loop_
_entity_poly.entity_id
_entity_poly.type
_entity_poly.pdbx_seq_one_letter_code
_entity_poly.pdbx_strand_id
1 'polypeptide(L)'
;MNIHKDDNVLVIAGKDKGKKGKVRFAYPRKQQVLIEGVNFIKKHSKAKGAAKQAGIIDLEAPLHVSNVMYLCGKCNKPTRIGMRKLEDGRNVRFCRSCGEVID
;
A
#
# COMPACT_ATOMS: atom_id res chain seq x y z
N MET A 1 -2.24 -6.28 10.49
CA MET A 1 -1.55 -5.46 9.47
C MET A 1 -1.77 -4.00 9.80
N ASN A 2 -0.70 -3.23 9.87
CA ASN A 2 -0.76 -1.84 10.33
C ASN A 2 -0.93 -0.80 9.22
N ILE A 3 -0.87 -1.22 7.97
CA ILE A 3 -1.10 -0.34 6.83
C ILE A 3 -2.56 -0.47 6.39
N HIS A 4 -3.22 0.66 6.26
CA HIS A 4 -4.64 0.72 5.93
C HIS A 4 -4.87 1.45 4.61
N LYS A 5 -6.09 1.35 4.10
CA LYS A 5 -6.53 2.11 2.93
C LYS A 5 -6.30 3.61 3.15
N ASP A 6 -5.89 4.29 2.08
CA ASP A 6 -5.59 5.72 2.03
C ASP A 6 -4.28 6.14 2.70
N ASP A 7 -3.49 5.19 3.20
CA ASP A 7 -2.15 5.50 3.71
C ASP A 7 -1.19 5.78 2.57
N ASN A 8 -0.29 6.73 2.76
CA ASN A 8 0.82 6.96 1.84
C ASN A 8 1.98 6.05 2.22
N VAL A 9 2.52 5.35 1.24
CA VAL A 9 3.58 4.36 1.47
C VAL A 9 4.72 4.51 0.46
N LEU A 10 5.89 4.01 0.83
CA LEU A 10 7.06 3.91 -0.03
C LEU A 10 7.35 2.44 -0.29
N VAL A 11 7.55 2.07 -1.54
CA VAL A 11 7.98 0.72 -1.90
C VAL A 11 9.47 0.58 -1.63
N ILE A 12 9.84 -0.39 -0.80
CA ILE A 12 11.23 -0.57 -0.35
C ILE A 12 11.93 -1.75 -1.01
N ALA A 13 11.21 -2.60 -1.71
CA ALA A 13 11.78 -3.77 -2.36
C ALA A 13 11.00 -4.13 -3.62
N GLY A 14 11.65 -4.84 -4.54
CA GLY A 14 11.03 -5.29 -5.78
C GLY A 14 11.30 -4.34 -6.94
N LYS A 15 10.61 -4.57 -8.06
CA LYS A 15 10.86 -3.81 -9.29
C LYS A 15 10.52 -2.31 -9.17
N ASP A 16 9.63 -1.95 -8.25
CA ASP A 16 9.18 -0.57 -8.06
C ASP A 16 9.82 0.11 -6.85
N LYS A 17 10.92 -0.44 -6.35
CA LYS A 17 11.65 0.14 -5.23
C LYS A 17 11.89 1.64 -5.42
N GLY A 18 11.55 2.41 -4.40
CA GLY A 18 11.69 3.87 -4.41
C GLY A 18 10.46 4.63 -4.88
N LYS A 19 9.44 3.93 -5.38
CA LYS A 19 8.19 4.59 -5.76
C LYS A 19 7.30 4.84 -4.55
N LYS A 20 6.59 5.94 -4.58
CA LYS A 20 5.62 6.33 -3.54
C LYS A 20 4.22 6.22 -4.10
N GLY A 21 3.28 5.89 -3.24
CA GLY A 21 1.89 5.82 -3.67
C GLY A 21 0.94 5.77 -2.49
N LYS A 22 -0.33 5.85 -2.81
CA LYS A 22 -1.41 5.77 -1.84
C LYS A 22 -2.05 4.39 -1.90
N VAL A 23 -2.29 3.79 -0.74
CA VAL A 23 -2.94 2.48 -0.66
C VAL A 23 -4.39 2.61 -1.09
N ARG A 24 -4.76 1.91 -2.16
CA ARG A 24 -6.12 1.88 -2.66
C ARG A 24 -6.96 0.84 -1.94
N PHE A 25 -6.40 -0.35 -1.72
CA PHE A 25 -7.06 -1.42 -0.99
C PHE A 25 -6.05 -2.16 -0.12
N ALA A 26 -6.50 -2.64 1.02
CA ALA A 26 -5.71 -3.46 1.91
C ALA A 26 -6.38 -4.83 2.06
N TYR A 27 -5.58 -5.89 2.01
CA TYR A 27 -6.04 -7.27 2.14
C TYR A 27 -5.36 -7.92 3.34
N PRO A 28 -5.91 -7.74 4.56
CA PRO A 28 -5.24 -8.20 5.77
C PRO A 28 -4.99 -9.71 5.82
N ARG A 29 -5.91 -10.50 5.30
CA ARG A 29 -5.77 -11.97 5.31
C ARG A 29 -4.60 -12.45 4.47
N LYS A 30 -4.29 -11.75 3.38
CA LYS A 30 -3.18 -12.07 2.49
C LYS A 30 -1.94 -11.26 2.82
N GLN A 31 -2.04 -10.31 3.73
CA GLN A 31 -0.98 -9.35 4.06
C GLN A 31 -0.46 -8.64 2.82
N GLN A 32 -1.37 -8.16 1.99
CA GLN A 32 -1.07 -7.46 0.75
C GLN A 32 -1.78 -6.13 0.70
N VAL A 33 -1.21 -5.21 -0.08
CA VAL A 33 -1.80 -3.89 -0.32
C VAL A 33 -1.75 -3.58 -1.80
N LEU A 34 -2.79 -2.94 -2.31
CA LEU A 34 -2.86 -2.44 -3.67
C LEU A 34 -2.57 -0.94 -3.64
N ILE A 35 -1.53 -0.53 -4.34
CA ILE A 35 -1.05 0.85 -4.31
C ILE A 35 -1.30 1.49 -5.68
N GLU A 36 -1.86 2.69 -5.68
CA GLU A 36 -2.10 3.45 -6.91
C GLU A 36 -0.81 3.73 -7.66
N GLY A 37 -0.81 3.40 -8.95
CA GLY A 37 0.30 3.72 -9.83
C GLY A 37 1.56 2.88 -9.63
N VAL A 38 1.49 1.80 -8.85
CA VAL A 38 2.63 0.97 -8.50
C VAL A 38 2.34 -0.48 -8.81
N ASN A 39 3.40 -1.21 -9.15
CA ASN A 39 3.36 -2.65 -9.43
C ASN A 39 2.41 -3.03 -10.55
N PHE A 40 2.54 -2.34 -11.66
CA PHE A 40 1.78 -2.69 -12.86
C PHE A 40 2.26 -4.02 -13.41
N ILE A 41 1.30 -4.87 -13.74
CA ILE A 41 1.56 -6.11 -14.48
C ILE A 41 0.82 -6.04 -15.82
N LYS A 42 1.40 -6.68 -16.83
CA LYS A 42 0.78 -6.77 -18.14
C LYS A 42 -0.01 -8.07 -18.20
N LYS A 43 -1.31 -7.95 -18.40
CA LYS A 43 -2.18 -9.09 -18.51
C LYS A 43 -2.68 -9.22 -19.94
N HIS A 44 -2.45 -10.39 -20.55
CA HIS A 44 -3.00 -10.68 -21.87
C HIS A 44 -4.48 -10.97 -21.75
N SER A 45 -5.28 -10.15 -22.41
CA SER A 45 -6.72 -10.32 -22.42
C SER A 45 -7.18 -10.86 -23.76
N LYS A 46 -7.96 -11.93 -23.74
CA LYS A 46 -8.57 -12.46 -24.96
C LYS A 46 -9.87 -11.73 -25.25
N ALA A 47 -10.13 -11.47 -26.53
CA ALA A 47 -11.40 -10.91 -26.94
C ALA A 47 -12.54 -11.89 -26.63
N LYS A 48 -13.59 -11.37 -26.02
CA LYS A 48 -14.83 -12.14 -25.76
C LYS A 48 -15.99 -11.36 -26.36
N GLY A 49 -16.67 -11.96 -27.32
CA GLY A 49 -17.73 -11.30 -28.00
C GLY A 49 -17.25 -10.29 -29.06
N ALA A 50 -18.16 -9.79 -29.86
CA ALA A 50 -17.84 -8.99 -31.03
C ALA A 50 -17.23 -7.62 -30.71
N ALA A 51 -17.49 -7.08 -29.53
CA ALA A 51 -17.07 -5.74 -29.16
C ALA A 51 -15.77 -5.68 -28.34
N LYS A 52 -15.19 -6.81 -28.00
CA LYS A 52 -14.00 -6.87 -27.17
C LYS A 52 -12.74 -6.94 -28.02
N GLN A 53 -11.72 -6.20 -27.60
CA GLN A 53 -10.42 -6.26 -28.23
C GLN A 53 -9.48 -7.13 -27.39
N ALA A 54 -8.71 -7.99 -28.07
CA ALA A 54 -7.61 -8.68 -27.43
C ALA A 54 -6.43 -7.73 -27.31
N GLY A 55 -5.68 -7.84 -26.22
CA GLY A 55 -4.53 -7.00 -26.04
C GLY A 55 -3.85 -7.18 -24.70
N ILE A 56 -2.88 -6.34 -24.44
CA ILE A 56 -2.14 -6.29 -23.18
C ILE A 56 -2.71 -5.15 -22.35
N ILE A 57 -3.18 -5.48 -21.15
CA ILE A 57 -3.73 -4.51 -20.21
C ILE A 57 -2.77 -4.34 -19.06
N ASP A 58 -2.42 -3.10 -18.75
CA ASP A 58 -1.64 -2.80 -17.56
C ASP A 58 -2.56 -2.71 -16.35
N LEU A 59 -2.34 -3.61 -15.40
CA LEU A 59 -3.14 -3.67 -14.17
C LEU A 59 -2.22 -3.54 -12.97
N GLU A 60 -2.71 -2.82 -11.96
CA GLU A 60 -2.02 -2.76 -10.68
C GLU A 60 -2.23 -4.08 -9.94
N ALA A 61 -1.14 -4.67 -9.45
CA ALA A 61 -1.19 -5.90 -8.68
C ALA A 61 -0.84 -5.62 -7.23
N PRO A 62 -1.41 -6.38 -6.27
CA PRO A 62 -1.08 -6.20 -4.87
C PRO A 62 0.38 -6.51 -4.56
N LEU A 63 0.94 -5.79 -3.61
CA LEU A 63 2.27 -6.03 -3.05
C LEU A 63 2.14 -6.60 -1.65
N HIS A 64 3.08 -7.47 -1.28
CA HIS A 64 3.15 -7.92 0.10
C HIS A 64 3.49 -6.74 1.00
N VAL A 65 2.86 -6.67 2.17
CA VAL A 65 3.02 -5.53 3.08
C VAL A 65 4.45 -5.35 3.58
N SER A 66 5.25 -6.42 3.61
CA SER A 66 6.66 -6.34 3.99
C SER A 66 7.52 -5.55 3.00
N ASN A 67 7.02 -5.34 1.78
CA ASN A 67 7.75 -4.62 0.73
C ASN A 67 7.45 -3.12 0.72
N VAL A 68 6.67 -2.63 1.67
CA VAL A 68 6.31 -1.22 1.76
C VAL A 68 6.50 -0.70 3.17
N MET A 69 6.73 0.60 3.29
CA MET A 69 6.79 1.31 4.56
C MET A 69 5.86 2.51 4.52
N TYR A 70 5.29 2.82 5.67
CA TYR A 70 4.43 4.00 5.81
C TYR A 70 5.26 5.28 5.64
N LEU A 71 4.73 6.22 4.84
CA LEU A 71 5.30 7.55 4.73
C LEU A 71 4.57 8.47 5.70
N CYS A 72 5.27 8.89 6.74
CA CYS A 72 4.69 9.80 7.71
C CYS A 72 4.57 11.20 7.10
N GLY A 73 3.35 11.75 7.11
CA GLY A 73 3.11 13.09 6.61
C GLY A 73 3.70 14.20 7.47
N LYS A 74 4.06 13.89 8.71
CA LYS A 74 4.60 14.88 9.64
C LYS A 74 6.12 14.95 9.62
N CYS A 75 6.80 13.82 9.55
CA CYS A 75 8.26 13.82 9.49
C CYS A 75 8.82 13.55 8.09
N ASN A 76 7.96 13.25 7.13
CA ASN A 76 8.31 12.99 5.72
C ASN A 76 9.34 11.87 5.53
N LYS A 77 9.35 10.89 6.44
CA LYS A 77 10.28 9.75 6.38
C LYS A 77 9.52 8.44 6.31
N PRO A 78 10.04 7.45 5.55
CA PRO A 78 9.48 6.12 5.65
C PRO A 78 9.73 5.56 7.04
N THR A 79 8.71 4.95 7.63
CA THR A 79 8.78 4.43 8.98
C THR A 79 7.90 3.20 9.13
N ARG A 80 8.23 2.41 10.14
CA ARG A 80 7.33 1.35 10.59
C ARG A 80 6.28 1.93 11.52
N ILE A 81 5.11 1.32 11.51
CA ILE A 81 4.00 1.75 12.33
C ILE A 81 4.01 0.95 13.63
N GLY A 82 3.95 1.65 14.77
CA GLY A 82 3.73 1.03 16.06
C GLY A 82 2.28 1.19 16.49
N MET A 83 1.88 0.41 17.49
CA MET A 83 0.56 0.49 18.09
C MET A 83 0.68 1.01 19.52
N ARG A 84 -0.18 1.95 19.87
CA ARG A 84 -0.20 2.54 21.21
C ARG A 84 -1.63 2.52 21.74
N LYS A 85 -1.77 2.17 23.01
CA LYS A 85 -3.04 2.20 23.69
C LYS A 85 -3.22 3.56 24.36
N LEU A 86 -4.33 4.23 24.06
CA LEU A 86 -4.68 5.50 24.69
C LEU A 86 -5.29 5.26 26.08
N GLU A 87 -5.40 6.32 26.87
CA GLU A 87 -5.98 6.27 28.20
C GLU A 87 -7.44 5.80 28.19
N ASP A 88 -8.16 6.10 27.13
CA ASP A 88 -9.55 5.65 26.95
C ASP A 88 -9.68 4.20 26.50
N GLY A 89 -8.57 3.49 26.31
CA GLY A 89 -8.56 2.09 25.93
C GLY A 89 -8.49 1.84 24.43
N ARG A 90 -8.54 2.87 23.59
CA ARG A 90 -8.44 2.70 22.13
C ARG A 90 -7.00 2.47 21.71
N ASN A 91 -6.84 1.59 20.72
CA ASN A 91 -5.54 1.39 20.09
C ASN A 91 -5.41 2.34 18.90
N VAL A 92 -4.29 3.04 18.82
CA VAL A 92 -3.99 3.93 17.70
C VAL A 92 -2.66 3.58 17.10
N ARG A 93 -2.49 3.91 15.80
CA ARG A 93 -1.22 3.76 15.14
C ARG A 93 -0.36 5.00 15.40
N PHE A 94 0.93 4.81 15.51
CA PHE A 94 1.85 5.94 15.65
C PHE A 94 3.09 5.72 14.80
N CYS A 95 3.72 6.83 14.40
CA CYS A 95 4.98 6.82 13.67
C CYS A 95 6.13 6.54 14.64
N ARG A 96 6.90 5.48 14.40
CA ARG A 96 8.03 5.16 15.28
C ARG A 96 9.19 6.13 15.17
N SER A 97 9.23 6.90 14.07
CA SER A 97 10.28 7.89 13.84
C SER A 97 10.08 9.16 14.65
N CYS A 98 8.87 9.72 14.63
CA CYS A 98 8.57 10.99 15.28
C CYS A 98 7.60 10.86 16.46
N GLY A 99 6.99 9.69 16.66
CA GLY A 99 6.08 9.46 17.78
C GLY A 99 4.66 10.01 17.58
N GLU A 100 4.36 10.62 16.45
CA GLU A 100 3.06 11.20 16.21
C GLU A 100 2.00 10.15 15.95
N VAL A 101 0.80 10.39 16.48
CA VAL A 101 -0.35 9.52 16.24
C VAL A 101 -0.82 9.68 14.80
N ILE A 102 -1.05 8.56 14.12
CA ILE A 102 -1.48 8.54 12.73
C ILE A 102 -3.00 8.63 12.62
N ASP A 103 -3.68 7.90 13.48
CA ASP A 103 -5.16 7.86 13.49
C ASP A 103 -5.76 8.83 14.48
#